data_ac5cb0862b193034af72ae8e42d8172a
#
_entry.id   ac5cb0862b193034af72ae8e42d8172a
#
_cell.length_a   1.000
_cell.length_b   1.000
_cell.length_c   1.000
_cell.angle_alpha   90.00
_cell.angle_beta   90.00
_cell.angle_gamma   90.00
#
_symmetry.space_group_name_H-M   'P 1'
#
loop_
_entity.id
_entity.type
_entity.pdbx_description
1 polymer ?
#
loop_
_entity_poly.entity_id
_entity_poly.type
_entity_poly.pdbx_seq_one_letter_code
_entity_poly.pdbx_strand_id
1 'polypeptide(L)'
;MEKFMLIFQAEITGKTPSPQQMQEIMGKWNSWIEKLVKAGKYVSGEPLLPGGKIIKGSNKTVTDGPFTEGKEIIGGYFLVNAADYDEAVALCDGYPDYERGGTVIVRQVQKMDMPS
;
A
#
# COMPACT_ATOMS: atom_id res chain seq x y z
N MET A 1 -5.66 17.97 -10.38
CA MET A 1 -5.71 16.93 -9.33
C MET A 1 -4.35 16.76 -8.70
N GLU A 2 -4.34 16.44 -7.44
CA GLU A 2 -3.13 16.12 -6.71
C GLU A 2 -2.87 14.63 -6.76
N LYS A 3 -1.62 14.24 -6.52
CA LYS A 3 -1.25 12.82 -6.45
C LYS A 3 -1.13 12.40 -4.99
N PHE A 4 -1.66 11.23 -4.68
CA PHE A 4 -1.61 10.66 -3.33
C PHE A 4 -1.03 9.27 -3.39
N MET A 5 -0.28 8.91 -2.35
CA MET A 5 0.20 7.55 -2.18
C MET A 5 -0.65 6.88 -1.11
N LEU A 6 -1.19 5.71 -1.45
CA LEU A 6 -1.90 4.85 -0.52
C LEU A 6 -0.91 3.76 -0.10
N ILE A 7 -0.53 3.77 1.16
CA ILE A 7 0.47 2.84 1.69
C ILE A 7 -0.26 1.76 2.48
N PHE A 8 -0.07 0.51 2.10
CA PHE A 8 -0.77 -0.61 2.71
C PHE A 8 0.10 -1.26 3.77
N GLN A 9 -0.39 -1.29 5.02
CA GLN A 9 0.30 -1.94 6.13
C GLN A 9 -0.54 -3.09 6.65
N ALA A 10 0.13 -4.16 7.02
CA ALA A 10 -0.53 -5.31 7.63
C ALA A 10 0.39 -5.94 8.67
N GLU A 11 -0.22 -6.53 9.70
CA GLU A 11 0.52 -7.26 10.72
C GLU A 11 0.97 -8.61 10.19
N ILE A 12 2.19 -9.01 10.57
CA ILE A 12 2.66 -10.36 10.27
C ILE A 12 2.02 -11.28 11.32
N THR A 13 1.03 -12.09 10.91
CA THR A 13 0.31 -12.97 11.84
C THR A 13 0.82 -14.40 11.81
N GLY A 14 1.66 -14.74 10.85
CA GLY A 14 2.11 -16.12 10.66
C GLY A 14 1.04 -17.02 10.06
N LYS A 15 -0.15 -16.50 9.78
CA LYS A 15 -1.24 -17.28 9.19
C LYS A 15 -1.23 -17.10 7.68
N THR A 16 -1.21 -18.20 6.97
CA THR A 16 -1.27 -18.21 5.51
C THR A 16 -2.71 -18.49 5.08
N PRO A 17 -3.30 -17.64 4.22
CA PRO A 17 -4.63 -17.91 3.70
C PRO A 17 -4.66 -19.21 2.90
N SER A 18 -5.82 -19.89 2.92
CA SER A 18 -6.01 -21.05 2.06
C SER A 18 -6.01 -20.62 0.58
N PRO A 19 -5.79 -21.56 -0.36
CA PRO A 19 -5.86 -21.20 -1.78
C PRO A 19 -7.20 -20.56 -2.18
N GLN A 20 -8.31 -21.04 -1.60
CA GLN A 20 -9.62 -20.46 -1.86
C GLN A 20 -9.75 -19.05 -1.32
N GLN A 21 -9.27 -18.82 -0.10
CA GLN A 21 -9.25 -17.48 0.50
C GLN A 21 -8.38 -16.53 -0.33
N MET A 22 -7.24 -17.02 -0.81
CA MET A 22 -6.34 -16.22 -1.64
C MET A 22 -7.03 -15.79 -2.94
N GLN A 23 -7.79 -16.68 -3.57
CA GLN A 23 -8.54 -16.33 -4.78
C GLN A 23 -9.58 -15.23 -4.50
N GLU A 24 -10.28 -15.33 -3.38
CA GLU A 24 -11.27 -14.32 -2.99
C GLU A 24 -10.60 -12.97 -2.75
N ILE A 25 -9.47 -12.98 -2.06
CA ILE A 25 -8.71 -11.77 -1.79
C ILE A 25 -8.24 -11.13 -3.10
N MET A 26 -7.67 -11.92 -3.99
CA MET A 26 -7.19 -11.42 -5.28
C MET A 26 -8.34 -10.87 -6.12
N GLY A 27 -9.51 -11.51 -6.07
CA GLY A 27 -10.70 -11.00 -6.74
C GLY A 27 -11.12 -9.63 -6.24
N LYS A 28 -11.08 -9.42 -4.93
CA LYS A 28 -11.41 -8.13 -4.32
C LYS A 28 -10.40 -7.05 -4.72
N TRP A 29 -9.11 -7.39 -4.74
CA TRP A 29 -8.06 -6.47 -5.19
C TRP A 29 -8.27 -6.06 -6.64
N ASN A 30 -8.52 -7.02 -7.51
CA ASN A 30 -8.76 -6.76 -8.93
C ASN A 30 -9.99 -5.88 -9.14
N SER A 31 -11.07 -6.12 -8.37
CA SER A 31 -12.28 -5.29 -8.44
C SER A 31 -12.02 -3.87 -8.02
N TRP A 32 -11.23 -3.68 -6.97
CA TRP A 32 -10.90 -2.33 -6.48
C TRP A 32 -10.04 -1.58 -7.50
N ILE A 33 -9.00 -2.24 -8.03
CA ILE A 33 -8.14 -1.64 -9.05
C ILE A 33 -8.97 -1.24 -10.28
N GLU A 34 -9.84 -2.12 -10.76
CA GLU A 34 -10.69 -1.85 -11.90
C GLU A 34 -11.58 -0.62 -11.65
N LYS A 35 -12.15 -0.52 -10.47
CA LYS A 35 -12.98 0.62 -10.07
C LYS A 35 -12.18 1.92 -10.11
N LEU A 36 -10.95 1.90 -9.58
CA LEU A 36 -10.08 3.07 -9.59
C LEU A 36 -9.67 3.45 -11.01
N VAL A 37 -9.38 2.47 -11.85
CA VAL A 37 -9.01 2.69 -13.25
C VAL A 37 -10.18 3.32 -14.01
N LYS A 38 -11.39 2.78 -13.86
CA LYS A 38 -12.58 3.30 -14.51
C LYS A 38 -12.91 4.71 -14.08
N ALA A 39 -12.63 5.05 -12.83
CA ALA A 39 -12.83 6.41 -12.32
C ALA A 39 -11.75 7.37 -12.78
N GLY A 40 -10.72 6.91 -13.47
CA GLY A 40 -9.61 7.75 -13.91
C GLY A 40 -8.68 8.18 -12.78
N LYS A 41 -8.69 7.47 -11.66
CA LYS A 41 -7.93 7.85 -10.46
C LYS A 41 -6.65 7.06 -10.27
N TYR A 42 -6.55 5.87 -10.83
CA TYR A 42 -5.39 4.99 -10.65
C TYR A 42 -4.21 5.46 -11.51
N VAL A 43 -3.05 5.62 -10.89
CA VAL A 43 -1.80 5.96 -11.61
C VAL A 43 -0.92 4.73 -11.73
N SER A 44 -0.54 4.15 -10.61
CA SER A 44 0.32 2.96 -10.57
C SER A 44 0.28 2.33 -9.17
N GLY A 45 0.87 1.17 -9.04
CA GLY A 45 1.00 0.53 -7.75
C GLY A 45 1.71 -0.79 -7.88
N GLU A 46 2.26 -1.26 -6.76
CA GLU A 46 2.98 -2.53 -6.73
C GLU A 46 2.87 -3.17 -5.35
N PRO A 47 2.68 -4.51 -5.32
CA PRO A 47 2.85 -5.25 -4.08
C PRO A 47 4.33 -5.43 -3.78
N LEU A 48 4.65 -5.59 -2.50
CA LEU A 48 6.02 -5.81 -2.05
C LEU A 48 6.12 -7.19 -1.41
N LEU A 49 7.23 -7.86 -1.67
CA LEU A 49 7.53 -9.12 -0.97
C LEU A 49 7.85 -8.84 0.49
N PRO A 50 7.56 -9.79 1.39
CA PRO A 50 7.97 -9.64 2.78
C PRO A 50 9.48 -9.59 2.89
N GLY A 51 9.96 -8.87 3.90
CA GLY A 51 11.39 -8.75 4.14
C GLY A 51 11.99 -7.49 3.55
N GLY A 52 13.29 -7.43 3.56
CA GLY A 52 14.02 -6.30 3.05
C GLY A 52 15.28 -6.01 3.83
N LYS A 53 15.85 -4.86 3.59
CA LYS A 53 17.05 -4.39 4.27
C LYS A 53 16.81 -2.99 4.82
N ILE A 54 17.37 -2.72 5.98
CA ILE A 54 17.33 -1.39 6.59
C ILE A 54 18.77 -0.89 6.67
N ILE A 55 19.01 0.29 6.09
CA ILE A 55 20.32 0.95 6.15
C ILE A 55 20.16 2.16 7.04
N LYS A 56 20.96 2.24 8.09
CA LYS A 56 20.77 3.27 9.12
C LYS A 56 22.07 3.89 9.57
N GLY A 57 22.02 5.19 9.81
CA GLY A 57 23.10 5.96 10.38
C GLY A 57 24.15 6.38 9.38
N SER A 58 25.08 7.25 9.83
CA SER A 58 26.17 7.74 8.99
C SER A 58 27.14 6.62 8.62
N ASN A 59 27.22 5.57 9.45
CA ASN A 59 28.06 4.39 9.18
C ASN A 59 27.38 3.42 8.21
N LYS A 60 26.14 3.71 7.79
CA LYS A 60 25.39 2.88 6.86
C LYS A 60 25.27 1.43 7.31
N THR A 61 24.94 1.23 8.58
CA THR A 61 24.72 -0.11 9.12
C THR A 61 23.53 -0.75 8.42
N VAL A 62 23.74 -1.94 7.87
CA VAL A 62 22.70 -2.67 7.13
C VAL A 62 22.21 -3.82 8.00
N THR A 63 20.89 -3.88 8.19
CA THR A 63 20.24 -4.97 8.91
C THR A 63 19.09 -5.52 8.10
N ASP A 64 18.69 -6.76 8.40
CA ASP A 64 17.49 -7.33 7.81
C ASP A 64 16.26 -6.76 8.51
N GLY A 65 15.20 -6.55 7.76
CA GLY A 65 13.96 -6.12 8.36
C GLY A 65 12.96 -5.58 7.37
N PRO A 66 11.76 -5.28 7.82
CA PRO A 66 11.20 -5.62 9.14
C PRO A 66 10.67 -7.04 9.16
N PHE A 67 11.08 -7.86 10.13
CA PHE A 67 10.66 -9.26 10.24
C PHE A 67 10.06 -9.60 11.58
N THR A 68 9.88 -8.62 12.45
CA THR A 68 9.40 -8.90 13.81
C THR A 68 7.91 -9.20 13.78
N GLU A 69 7.54 -10.38 14.24
CA GLU A 69 6.16 -10.79 14.40
C GLU A 69 5.42 -9.78 15.26
N GLY A 70 4.16 -9.49 14.90
CA GLY A 70 3.34 -8.52 15.61
C GLY A 70 3.56 -7.07 15.21
N LYS A 71 4.47 -6.79 14.29
CA LYS A 71 4.66 -5.45 13.77
C LYS A 71 4.01 -5.28 12.41
N GLU A 72 3.47 -4.12 12.17
CA GLU A 72 2.92 -3.78 10.87
C GLU A 72 4.05 -3.53 9.88
N ILE A 73 3.96 -4.15 8.71
CA ILE A 73 4.89 -3.94 7.63
C ILE A 73 4.17 -3.40 6.41
N ILE A 74 4.90 -2.69 5.58
CA ILE A 74 4.37 -2.16 4.33
C ILE A 74 4.35 -3.29 3.31
N GLY A 75 3.15 -3.66 2.84
CA GLY A 75 2.97 -4.74 1.87
C GLY A 75 2.77 -4.26 0.44
N GLY A 76 2.72 -2.96 0.22
CA GLY A 76 2.54 -2.41 -1.11
C GLY A 76 2.05 -0.98 -1.08
N TYR A 77 1.83 -0.41 -2.26
CA TYR A 77 1.33 0.95 -2.39
C TYR A 77 0.58 1.11 -3.71
N PHE A 78 -0.33 2.11 -3.74
CA PHE A 78 -0.87 2.65 -4.99
C PHE A 78 -0.57 4.14 -5.04
N LEU A 79 -0.40 4.65 -6.25
CA LEU A 79 -0.46 6.08 -6.52
C LEU A 79 -1.78 6.37 -7.21
N VAL A 80 -2.49 7.36 -6.70
CA VAL A 80 -3.80 7.75 -7.23
C VAL A 80 -3.86 9.26 -7.41
N ASN A 81 -4.76 9.71 -8.29
CA ASN A 81 -5.09 11.12 -8.44
C ASN A 81 -6.37 11.42 -7.68
N ALA A 82 -6.38 12.51 -6.94
CA ALA A 82 -7.56 12.95 -6.21
C ALA A 82 -7.52 14.48 -6.06
N ALA A 83 -8.67 15.09 -5.86
CA ALA A 83 -8.75 16.53 -5.71
C ALA A 83 -8.16 17.00 -4.37
N ASP A 84 -8.37 16.21 -3.32
CA ASP A 84 -7.95 16.53 -1.96
C ASP A 84 -7.90 15.24 -1.13
N TYR A 85 -7.54 15.38 0.16
CA TYR A 85 -7.49 14.24 1.08
C TYR A 85 -8.84 13.57 1.24
N ASP A 86 -9.93 14.32 1.27
CA ASP A 86 -11.26 13.72 1.44
C ASP A 86 -11.59 12.76 0.30
N GLU A 87 -11.28 13.15 -0.92
CA GLU A 87 -11.48 12.26 -2.07
C GLU A 87 -10.54 11.06 -2.01
N ALA A 88 -9.26 11.29 -1.67
CA ALA A 88 -8.28 10.21 -1.57
C ALA A 88 -8.70 9.17 -0.52
N VAL A 89 -9.20 9.62 0.64
CA VAL A 89 -9.71 8.74 1.68
C VAL A 89 -10.93 7.96 1.17
N ALA A 90 -11.83 8.61 0.46
CA ALA A 90 -13.02 7.95 -0.09
C ALA A 90 -12.62 6.84 -1.09
N LEU A 91 -11.55 7.02 -1.84
CA LEU A 91 -11.07 5.99 -2.76
C LEU A 91 -10.61 4.71 -2.04
N CYS A 92 -10.29 4.81 -0.75
CA CYS A 92 -9.82 3.67 0.05
C CYS A 92 -10.96 2.77 0.54
N ASP A 93 -12.21 3.10 0.28
CA ASP A 93 -13.36 2.29 0.73
C ASP A 93 -13.31 0.87 0.17
N GLY A 94 -12.70 0.67 -0.99
CA GLY A 94 -12.59 -0.64 -1.61
C GLY A 94 -11.40 -1.48 -1.18
N TYR A 95 -10.56 -0.97 -0.25
CA TYR A 95 -9.38 -1.73 0.19
C TYR A 95 -9.81 -3.07 0.80
N PRO A 96 -9.29 -4.20 0.29
CA PRO A 96 -9.83 -5.52 0.65
C PRO A 96 -9.43 -6.04 2.02
N ASP A 97 -8.40 -5.51 2.64
CA ASP A 97 -7.79 -6.15 3.81
C ASP A 97 -8.17 -5.53 5.15
N TYR A 98 -9.15 -4.61 5.19
CA TYR A 98 -9.58 -4.02 6.47
C TYR A 98 -10.00 -5.08 7.48
N GLU A 99 -10.74 -6.09 7.03
CA GLU A 99 -11.26 -7.14 7.90
C GLU A 99 -10.13 -8.02 8.49
N ARG A 100 -8.97 -8.00 7.86
CA ARG A 100 -7.82 -8.78 8.32
C ARG A 100 -6.79 -7.92 9.05
N GLY A 101 -7.22 -6.75 9.53
CA GLY A 101 -6.35 -5.86 10.28
C GLY A 101 -5.43 -4.99 9.44
N GLY A 102 -5.71 -4.92 8.14
CA GLY A 102 -4.94 -4.05 7.25
C GLY A 102 -5.24 -2.58 7.47
N THR A 103 -4.25 -1.74 7.20
CA THR A 103 -4.32 -0.29 7.37
C THR A 103 -3.88 0.38 6.08
N VAL A 104 -4.56 1.46 5.71
CA VAL A 104 -4.12 2.31 4.60
C VAL A 104 -3.67 3.65 5.16
N ILE A 105 -2.45 4.04 4.85
CA ILE A 105 -1.96 5.38 5.15
C ILE A 105 -2.04 6.19 3.87
N VAL A 106 -2.73 7.32 3.93
CA VAL A 106 -2.90 8.21 2.77
C VAL A 106 -1.95 9.38 2.93
N ARG A 107 -1.06 9.57 1.96
CA ARG A 107 -0.10 10.67 1.98
C ARG A 107 -0.10 11.40 0.65
N GLN A 108 -0.19 12.73 0.70
CA GLN A 108 -0.10 13.54 -0.51
C GLN A 108 1.34 13.58 -0.99
N VAL A 109 1.53 13.33 -2.27
CA VAL A 109 2.85 13.41 -2.89
C VAL A 109 3.20 14.88 -3.12
N GLN A 110 4.38 15.27 -2.66
CA GLN A 110 4.86 16.63 -2.87
C GLN A 110 5.33 16.78 -4.32
N LYS A 111 4.86 17.84 -4.96
CA LYS A 111 5.37 18.17 -6.29
C LYS A 111 6.76 18.77 -6.14
N MET A 112 7.69 18.26 -6.91
CA MET A 112 9.06 18.75 -6.89
C MET A 112 9.42 19.28 -8.27
N ASP A 113 9.79 20.55 -8.32
CA ASP A 113 10.34 21.12 -9.54
C ASP A 113 11.83 20.78 -9.60
N MET A 114 12.15 19.78 -10.39
CA MET A 114 13.54 19.36 -10.56
C MET A 114 14.17 20.22 -11.66
N PRO A 115 15.33 20.85 -11.40
CA PRO A 115 16.03 21.54 -12.47
C PRO A 115 16.46 20.53 -13.54
N SER A 116 16.17 20.86 -14.77
CA SER A 116 16.51 19.99 -15.92
C SER A 116 17.97 20.15 -16.32
#